data_bc0fdd5c3d9e309d6d22d090c06232a3
#
_entry.id   bc0fdd5c3d9e309d6d22d090c06232a3
#
_cell.length_a   1.000
_cell.length_b   1.000
_cell.length_c   1.000
_cell.angle_alpha   90.00
_cell.angle_beta   90.00
_cell.angle_gamma   90.00
#
_symmetry.space_group_name_H-M   'P 1'
#
loop_
_entity.id
_entity.type
_entity.pdbx_description
1 polymer ?
#
loop_
_entity_poly.entity_id
_entity_poly.type
_entity_poly.pdbx_seq_one_letter_code
_entity_poly.pdbx_strand_id
1 'polypeptide(L)'
;MINRDKKGGKNTRLTYRIIFLECQKIFRNPLVLLVFLTFLLINIVVVQNAYGSQDDQKSVQRMHRVLQAKEQGKKNSDVEVYNEYKKAYGKLYDNLDMLKIMEMKEKMSRYEPTGKYQKFIENNYKKLQKRTDEIKASGADQADFYPGIVYFVHGTLFGKLGKKLLLEIVVLVFLSVLYLMDYERVQKTEDQVFVTRCGKDTLHLKMIGGILSGLIYSALLLLASYGWFLAKLPLKGLWKVPVSASMMAEPRF
;
A
#
# COMPACT_ATOMS: atom_id res chain seq x y z
N MET A 1 31.03 30.41 35.44
CA MET A 1 30.05 29.99 34.42
C MET A 1 30.83 29.53 33.21
N ILE A 2 31.15 28.22 33.10
CA ILE A 2 32.12 27.69 32.14
C ILE A 2 31.44 26.67 31.26
N ASN A 3 31.32 26.99 29.97
CA ASN A 3 31.35 26.14 28.77
C ASN A 3 30.74 24.70 28.87
N ARG A 4 29.44 24.57 29.14
CA ARG A 4 28.71 23.29 28.92
C ARG A 4 28.25 23.12 27.45
N ASP A 5 28.08 24.18 26.68
CA ASP A 5 27.46 24.13 25.35
C ASP A 5 28.39 23.60 24.22
N LYS A 6 29.72 23.72 24.38
CA LYS A 6 30.65 23.19 23.37
C LYS A 6 30.87 21.68 23.39
N LYS A 7 30.55 21.01 24.52
CA LYS A 7 30.65 19.53 24.62
C LYS A 7 29.50 18.80 23.93
N GLY A 8 28.31 19.38 23.88
CA GLY A 8 27.14 18.80 23.25
C GLY A 8 27.27 18.68 21.72
N GLY A 9 27.81 19.70 21.05
CA GLY A 9 27.91 19.69 19.60
C GLY A 9 28.99 18.74 19.00
N LYS A 10 30.04 18.44 19.77
CA LYS A 10 31.07 17.47 19.37
C LYS A 10 30.58 16.02 19.48
N ASN A 11 29.81 15.71 20.52
CA ASN A 11 29.26 14.36 20.73
C ASN A 11 28.21 14.01 19.66
N THR A 12 27.33 14.96 19.31
CA THR A 12 26.32 14.72 18.28
C THR A 12 26.94 14.46 16.92
N ARG A 13 27.93 15.22 16.48
CA ARG A 13 28.62 14.97 15.19
C ARG A 13 29.30 13.60 15.14
N LEU A 14 29.90 13.16 16.25
CA LEU A 14 30.50 11.83 16.34
C LEU A 14 29.45 10.73 16.22
N THR A 15 28.33 10.86 16.89
CA THR A 15 27.19 9.93 16.83
C THR A 15 26.66 9.75 15.42
N TYR A 16 26.38 10.84 14.70
CA TYR A 16 25.93 10.77 13.30
C TYR A 16 26.95 10.11 12.38
N ARG A 17 28.22 10.38 12.58
CA ARG A 17 29.29 9.77 11.80
C ARG A 17 29.38 8.26 12.02
N ILE A 18 29.21 7.81 13.27
CA ILE A 18 29.19 6.37 13.60
C ILE A 18 27.97 5.72 12.93
N ILE A 19 26.77 6.27 13.10
CA ILE A 19 25.56 5.72 12.48
C ILE A 19 25.74 5.64 10.95
N PHE A 20 26.27 6.67 10.32
CA PHE A 20 26.52 6.66 8.88
C PHE A 20 27.49 5.56 8.46
N LEU A 21 28.58 5.33 9.19
CA LEU A 21 29.53 4.26 8.92
C LEU A 21 28.88 2.87 9.10
N GLU A 22 28.04 2.72 10.12
CA GLU A 22 27.29 1.48 10.32
C GLU A 22 26.28 1.22 9.18
N CYS A 23 25.58 2.23 8.72
CA CYS A 23 24.73 2.12 7.53
C CYS A 23 25.54 1.71 6.29
N GLN A 24 26.74 2.29 6.09
CA GLN A 24 27.59 1.95 4.95
C GLN A 24 28.02 0.48 4.94
N LYS A 25 28.22 -0.16 6.11
CA LYS A 25 28.51 -1.59 6.19
C LYS A 25 27.38 -2.43 5.60
N ILE A 26 26.12 -2.06 5.88
CA ILE A 26 24.93 -2.76 5.36
C ILE A 26 24.80 -2.58 3.85
N PHE A 27 24.97 -1.35 3.35
CA PHE A 27 24.88 -1.07 1.91
C PHE A 27 25.97 -1.77 1.07
N ARG A 28 27.08 -2.11 1.70
CA ARG A 28 28.18 -2.88 1.06
C ARG A 28 28.03 -4.39 1.26
N ASN A 29 27.06 -4.84 2.03
CA ASN A 29 26.87 -6.26 2.29
C ASN A 29 26.18 -6.95 1.10
N PRO A 30 26.84 -7.92 0.45
CA PRO A 30 26.28 -8.62 -0.70
C PRO A 30 25.04 -9.46 -0.33
N LEU A 31 24.96 -9.97 0.90
CA LEU A 31 23.83 -10.80 1.33
C LEU A 31 22.55 -9.96 1.48
N VAL A 32 22.61 -8.81 2.15
CA VAL A 32 21.46 -7.91 2.30
C VAL A 32 21.01 -7.40 0.93
N LEU A 33 21.97 -7.06 0.05
CA LEU A 33 21.68 -6.65 -1.32
C LEU A 33 21.01 -7.77 -2.13
N LEU A 34 21.48 -9.00 -2.00
CA LEU A 34 20.91 -10.15 -2.68
C LEU A 34 19.47 -10.40 -2.24
N VAL A 35 19.19 -10.35 -0.93
CA VAL A 35 17.83 -10.48 -0.39
C VAL A 35 16.92 -9.36 -0.91
N PHE A 36 17.40 -8.12 -0.91
CA PHE A 36 16.67 -6.99 -1.46
C PHE A 36 16.33 -7.18 -2.94
N LEU A 37 17.29 -7.59 -3.78
CA LEU A 37 17.08 -7.85 -5.20
C LEU A 37 16.11 -9.02 -5.42
N THR A 38 16.20 -10.07 -4.59
CA THR A 38 15.28 -11.21 -4.63
C THR A 38 13.85 -10.76 -4.37
N PHE A 39 13.61 -9.95 -3.32
CA PHE A 39 12.29 -9.40 -3.02
C PHE A 39 11.78 -8.52 -4.16
N LEU A 40 12.63 -7.69 -4.74
CA LEU A 40 12.27 -6.85 -5.88
C LEU A 40 11.82 -7.70 -7.08
N LEU A 41 12.57 -8.76 -7.44
CA LEU A 41 12.19 -9.69 -8.50
C LEU A 41 10.85 -10.39 -8.21
N ILE A 42 10.68 -10.87 -6.98
CA ILE A 42 9.43 -11.52 -6.58
C ILE A 42 8.25 -10.54 -6.70
N ASN A 43 8.41 -9.28 -6.31
CA ASN A 43 7.37 -8.27 -6.43
C ASN A 43 7.03 -7.94 -7.89
N ILE A 44 8.03 -7.88 -8.77
CA ILE A 44 7.80 -7.75 -10.21
C ILE A 44 6.94 -8.91 -10.73
N VAL A 45 7.28 -10.16 -10.36
CA VAL A 45 6.51 -11.36 -10.75
C VAL A 45 5.10 -11.31 -10.17
N VAL A 46 4.93 -10.90 -8.90
CA VAL A 46 3.59 -10.75 -8.29
C VAL A 46 2.75 -9.73 -9.04
N VAL A 47 3.33 -8.59 -9.40
CA VAL A 47 2.63 -7.56 -10.18
C VAL A 47 2.27 -8.09 -11.58
N GLN A 48 3.18 -8.79 -12.26
CA GLN A 48 2.90 -9.39 -13.56
C GLN A 48 1.79 -10.45 -13.49
N ASN A 49 1.84 -11.32 -12.49
CA ASN A 49 0.83 -12.36 -12.29
C ASN A 49 -0.52 -11.81 -11.79
N ALA A 50 -0.53 -10.64 -11.15
CA ALA A 50 -1.78 -9.99 -10.75
C ALA A 50 -2.63 -9.60 -11.98
N TYR A 51 -1.98 -9.32 -13.11
CA TYR A 51 -2.62 -9.13 -14.41
C TYR A 51 -2.77 -10.44 -15.19
N GLY A 52 -2.61 -11.59 -14.53
CA GLY A 52 -2.46 -12.90 -15.18
C GLY A 52 -3.78 -13.51 -15.67
N SER A 53 -4.97 -13.05 -15.23
CA SER A 53 -6.19 -13.45 -15.92
C SER A 53 -6.29 -12.68 -17.24
N GLN A 54 -6.45 -13.36 -18.35
CA GLN A 54 -6.61 -12.72 -19.66
C GLN A 54 -7.79 -11.73 -19.67
N ASP A 55 -8.80 -11.98 -18.85
CA ASP A 55 -9.99 -11.15 -18.77
C ASP A 55 -9.73 -9.84 -18.02
N ASP A 56 -8.94 -9.85 -16.94
CA ASP A 56 -8.56 -8.65 -16.22
C ASP A 56 -7.65 -7.75 -17.07
N GLN A 57 -6.68 -8.36 -17.79
CA GLN A 57 -5.82 -7.62 -18.71
C GLN A 57 -6.61 -6.99 -19.86
N LYS A 58 -7.54 -7.73 -20.46
CA LYS A 58 -8.41 -7.22 -21.51
C LYS A 58 -9.29 -6.08 -21.02
N SER A 59 -9.84 -6.20 -19.80
CA SER A 59 -10.68 -5.17 -19.19
C SER A 59 -9.90 -3.89 -18.94
N VAL A 60 -8.68 -3.98 -18.41
CA VAL A 60 -7.79 -2.82 -18.21
C VAL A 60 -7.41 -2.18 -19.54
N GLN A 61 -7.01 -2.97 -20.53
CA GLN A 61 -6.65 -2.47 -21.86
C GLN A 61 -7.85 -1.83 -22.59
N ARG A 62 -9.04 -2.43 -22.46
CA ARG A 62 -10.26 -1.90 -23.01
C ARG A 62 -10.59 -0.54 -22.40
N MET A 63 -10.52 -0.42 -21.08
CA MET A 63 -10.74 0.84 -20.39
C MET A 63 -9.71 1.90 -20.79
N HIS A 64 -8.45 1.54 -20.93
CA HIS A 64 -7.42 2.46 -21.42
C HIS A 64 -7.75 3.01 -22.81
N ARG A 65 -8.19 2.13 -23.74
CA ARG A 65 -8.63 2.54 -25.08
C ARG A 65 -9.84 3.47 -25.04
N VAL A 66 -10.81 3.18 -24.17
CA VAL A 66 -12.00 4.03 -23.98
C VAL A 66 -11.61 5.42 -23.52
N LEU A 67 -10.72 5.52 -22.52
CA LEU A 67 -10.26 6.82 -22.01
C LEU A 67 -9.48 7.60 -23.05
N GLN A 68 -8.59 6.95 -23.78
CA GLN A 68 -7.86 7.61 -24.88
C GLN A 68 -8.78 8.08 -26.01
N ALA A 69 -9.75 7.25 -26.41
CA ALA A 69 -10.71 7.63 -27.43
C ALA A 69 -11.57 8.82 -26.98
N LYS A 70 -11.96 8.85 -25.70
CA LYS A 70 -12.72 9.96 -25.11
C LYS A 70 -11.90 11.25 -25.07
N GLU A 71 -10.62 11.19 -24.68
CA GLU A 71 -9.70 12.33 -24.70
C GLU A 71 -9.50 12.89 -26.15
N GLN A 72 -9.51 12.00 -27.15
CA GLN A 72 -9.35 12.36 -28.56
C GLN A 72 -10.68 12.74 -29.28
N GLY A 73 -11.80 12.68 -28.55
CA GLY A 73 -13.12 12.95 -29.14
C GLY A 73 -13.57 11.91 -30.19
N LYS A 74 -12.93 10.74 -30.26
CA LYS A 74 -13.25 9.69 -31.20
C LYS A 74 -14.43 8.85 -30.71
N LYS A 75 -15.43 8.69 -31.58
CA LYS A 75 -16.52 7.72 -31.35
C LYS A 75 -16.00 6.32 -31.66
N ASN A 76 -16.06 5.44 -30.67
CA ASN A 76 -15.74 4.03 -30.81
C ASN A 76 -16.85 3.22 -30.11
N SER A 77 -17.12 2.00 -30.55
CA SER A 77 -18.11 1.11 -29.93
C SER A 77 -17.85 0.91 -28.43
N ASP A 78 -16.59 0.81 -28.01
CA ASP A 78 -16.21 0.70 -26.60
C ASP A 78 -16.59 1.96 -25.80
N VAL A 79 -16.56 3.15 -26.41
CA VAL A 79 -16.99 4.42 -25.79
C VAL A 79 -18.50 4.46 -25.63
N GLU A 80 -19.26 3.95 -26.58
CA GLU A 80 -20.74 3.88 -26.51
C GLU A 80 -21.16 2.94 -25.37
N VAL A 81 -20.59 1.74 -25.32
CA VAL A 81 -20.82 0.77 -24.24
C VAL A 81 -20.48 1.40 -22.88
N TYR A 82 -19.33 2.08 -22.76
CA TYR A 82 -18.95 2.77 -21.54
C TYR A 82 -19.96 3.84 -21.13
N ASN A 83 -20.46 4.64 -22.08
CA ASN A 83 -21.44 5.67 -21.79
C ASN A 83 -22.80 5.11 -21.38
N GLU A 84 -23.23 3.99 -21.94
CA GLU A 84 -24.42 3.25 -21.51
C GLU A 84 -24.27 2.76 -20.06
N TYR A 85 -23.11 2.17 -19.72
CA TYR A 85 -22.81 1.78 -18.35
C TYR A 85 -22.79 2.96 -17.39
N LYS A 86 -22.14 4.07 -17.79
CA LYS A 86 -22.12 5.28 -16.97
C LYS A 86 -23.53 5.83 -16.74
N LYS A 87 -24.40 5.76 -17.74
CA LYS A 87 -25.80 6.19 -17.63
C LYS A 87 -26.61 5.27 -16.70
N ALA A 88 -26.37 3.94 -16.78
CA ALA A 88 -27.08 2.95 -15.98
C ALA A 88 -26.64 2.95 -14.49
N TYR A 89 -25.34 3.08 -14.23
CA TYR A 89 -24.74 2.85 -12.92
C TYR A 89 -24.12 4.10 -12.28
N GLY A 90 -23.90 5.18 -13.03
CA GLY A 90 -23.25 6.40 -12.54
C GLY A 90 -24.07 7.17 -11.49
N LYS A 91 -25.38 6.86 -11.34
CA LYS A 91 -26.26 7.42 -10.31
C LYS A 91 -26.71 6.38 -9.29
N LEU A 92 -25.96 5.30 -9.15
CA LEU A 92 -26.32 4.19 -8.28
C LEU A 92 -26.52 4.65 -6.84
N TYR A 93 -25.65 5.53 -6.36
CA TYR A 93 -25.71 6.06 -5.00
C TYR A 93 -26.88 6.98 -4.75
N ASP A 94 -27.45 7.62 -5.78
CA ASP A 94 -28.60 8.53 -5.63
C ASP A 94 -29.83 7.80 -5.09
N ASN A 95 -30.00 6.52 -5.47
CA ASN A 95 -31.12 5.68 -5.10
C ASN A 95 -30.80 4.69 -3.96
N LEU A 96 -29.58 4.76 -3.40
CA LEU A 96 -29.12 3.80 -2.41
C LEU A 96 -29.50 4.29 -1.00
N ASP A 97 -30.43 3.59 -0.38
CA ASP A 97 -30.86 3.79 1.01
C ASP A 97 -30.46 2.55 1.83
N MET A 98 -29.38 2.68 2.59
CA MET A 98 -28.83 1.58 3.38
C MET A 98 -29.76 1.15 4.51
N LEU A 99 -30.54 2.06 5.07
CA LEU A 99 -31.49 1.73 6.12
C LEU A 99 -32.66 0.91 5.56
N LYS A 100 -33.15 1.28 4.39
CA LYS A 100 -34.19 0.52 3.69
C LYS A 100 -33.73 -0.87 3.26
N ILE A 101 -32.45 -0.99 2.86
CA ILE A 101 -31.82 -2.30 2.57
C ILE A 101 -31.73 -3.15 3.82
N MET A 102 -31.41 -2.56 4.99
CA MET A 102 -31.40 -3.25 6.27
C MET A 102 -32.79 -3.81 6.60
N GLU A 103 -33.84 -2.99 6.54
CA GLU A 103 -35.21 -3.42 6.79
C GLU A 103 -35.68 -4.54 5.84
N MET A 104 -35.32 -4.45 4.56
CA MET A 104 -35.62 -5.51 3.59
C MET A 104 -34.90 -6.82 3.94
N LYS A 105 -33.61 -6.75 4.33
CA LYS A 105 -32.86 -7.94 4.75
C LYS A 105 -33.40 -8.56 6.04
N GLU A 106 -33.80 -7.76 6.99
CA GLU A 106 -34.47 -8.25 8.23
C GLU A 106 -35.76 -8.99 7.89
N LYS A 107 -36.61 -8.43 7.03
CA LYS A 107 -37.84 -9.09 6.57
C LYS A 107 -37.61 -10.39 5.79
N MET A 108 -36.48 -10.50 5.06
CA MET A 108 -36.12 -11.71 4.32
C MET A 108 -35.35 -12.74 5.15
N SER A 109 -34.82 -12.34 6.30
CA SER A 109 -34.08 -13.23 7.19
C SER A 109 -35.07 -14.01 8.08
N ARG A 110 -34.83 -15.31 8.25
CA ARG A 110 -35.53 -16.12 9.23
C ARG A 110 -35.08 -15.85 10.67
N TYR A 111 -34.03 -15.05 10.83
CA TYR A 111 -33.44 -14.71 12.11
C TYR A 111 -33.68 -13.24 12.41
N GLU A 112 -34.41 -12.98 13.48
CA GLU A 112 -34.60 -11.63 14.02
C GLU A 112 -33.46 -11.32 15.00
N PRO A 113 -32.57 -10.41 14.66
CA PRO A 113 -31.51 -10.01 15.59
C PRO A 113 -32.10 -9.28 16.80
N THR A 114 -31.69 -9.66 18.00
CA THR A 114 -32.19 -9.07 19.23
C THR A 114 -31.07 -8.45 20.07
N GLY A 115 -31.42 -7.45 20.88
CA GLY A 115 -30.55 -6.88 21.90
C GLY A 115 -29.31 -6.17 21.38
N LYS A 116 -28.13 -6.56 21.87
CA LYS A 116 -26.85 -5.92 21.52
C LYS A 116 -26.46 -6.12 20.03
N TYR A 117 -26.85 -7.25 19.47
CA TYR A 117 -26.52 -7.58 18.07
C TYR A 117 -27.35 -6.73 17.10
N GLN A 118 -28.61 -6.49 17.39
CA GLN A 118 -29.45 -5.59 16.61
C GLN A 118 -28.86 -4.17 16.58
N LYS A 119 -28.51 -3.62 17.77
CA LYS A 119 -27.85 -2.30 17.85
C LYS A 119 -26.54 -2.23 17.07
N PHE A 120 -25.77 -3.32 17.05
CA PHE A 120 -24.54 -3.40 16.28
C PHE A 120 -24.82 -3.32 14.77
N ILE A 121 -25.82 -4.07 14.27
CA ILE A 121 -26.25 -4.04 12.88
C ILE A 121 -26.73 -2.63 12.51
N GLU A 122 -27.66 -2.07 13.25
CA GLU A 122 -28.18 -0.71 13.02
C GLU A 122 -27.06 0.33 12.95
N ASN A 123 -26.10 0.30 13.89
CA ASN A 123 -24.97 1.23 13.89
C ASN A 123 -24.09 1.08 12.66
N ASN A 124 -23.90 -0.15 12.17
CA ASN A 124 -23.11 -0.38 10.94
C ASN A 124 -23.86 0.16 9.72
N TYR A 125 -25.16 -0.08 9.59
CA TYR A 125 -25.96 0.47 8.49
C TYR A 125 -26.05 2.01 8.53
N LYS A 126 -26.15 2.61 9.71
CA LYS A 126 -26.05 4.08 9.87
C LYS A 126 -24.71 4.63 9.41
N LYS A 127 -23.61 3.93 9.73
CA LYS A 127 -22.28 4.32 9.23
C LYS A 127 -22.17 4.19 7.70
N LEU A 128 -22.75 3.13 7.13
CA LEU A 128 -22.80 2.93 5.69
C LEU A 128 -23.65 4.01 5.02
N GLN A 129 -24.80 4.36 5.60
CA GLN A 129 -25.64 5.45 5.09
C GLN A 129 -24.88 6.78 5.08
N LYS A 130 -24.27 7.13 6.23
CA LYS A 130 -23.44 8.35 6.32
C LYS A 130 -22.36 8.37 5.22
N ARG A 131 -21.69 7.24 4.98
CA ARG A 131 -20.68 7.14 3.92
C ARG A 131 -21.26 7.28 2.52
N THR A 132 -22.44 6.73 2.29
CA THR A 132 -23.19 6.89 1.03
C THR A 132 -23.53 8.35 0.78
N ASP A 133 -24.00 9.06 1.80
CA ASP A 133 -24.35 10.48 1.72
C ASP A 133 -23.11 11.36 1.48
N GLU A 134 -21.96 11.04 2.10
CA GLU A 134 -20.67 11.70 1.81
C GLU A 134 -20.24 11.50 0.37
N ILE A 135 -20.40 10.29 -0.21
CA ILE A 135 -20.06 9.99 -1.61
C ILE A 135 -20.97 10.78 -2.56
N LYS A 136 -22.29 10.82 -2.28
CA LYS A 136 -23.24 11.65 -3.04
C LYS A 136 -22.87 13.13 -2.99
N ALA A 137 -22.60 13.65 -1.80
CA ALA A 137 -22.26 15.06 -1.60
C ALA A 137 -20.95 15.45 -2.29
N SER A 138 -19.99 14.55 -2.37
CA SER A 138 -18.70 14.78 -3.05
C SER A 138 -18.77 14.65 -4.57
N GLY A 139 -19.87 14.10 -5.12
CA GLY A 139 -19.99 13.80 -6.55
C GLY A 139 -19.00 12.74 -7.04
N ALA A 140 -18.39 12.00 -6.14
CA ALA A 140 -17.38 10.99 -6.47
C ALA A 140 -17.97 9.80 -7.25
N ASP A 141 -19.27 9.54 -7.08
CA ASP A 141 -20.05 8.55 -7.83
C ASP A 141 -20.26 8.91 -9.30
N GLN A 142 -20.20 10.21 -9.61
CA GLN A 142 -20.35 10.74 -10.99
C GLN A 142 -18.99 10.90 -11.71
N ALA A 143 -17.88 10.65 -11.01
CA ALA A 143 -16.55 10.62 -11.61
C ALA A 143 -16.45 9.52 -12.69
N ASP A 144 -15.32 9.42 -13.36
CA ASP A 144 -15.12 8.38 -14.36
C ASP A 144 -15.37 6.99 -13.74
N PHE A 145 -16.25 6.23 -14.36
CA PHE A 145 -16.71 4.94 -13.90
C PHE A 145 -15.78 3.83 -14.40
N TYR A 146 -15.26 3.01 -13.50
CA TYR A 146 -14.33 1.92 -13.82
C TYR A 146 -14.88 0.58 -13.28
N PRO A 147 -15.80 -0.09 -13.98
CA PRO A 147 -16.44 -1.30 -13.50
C PRO A 147 -15.41 -2.41 -13.26
N GLY A 148 -15.42 -2.98 -12.04
CA GLY A 148 -14.55 -4.09 -11.64
C GLY A 148 -13.08 -3.73 -11.39
N ILE A 149 -12.53 -2.75 -12.08
CA ILE A 149 -11.09 -2.42 -12.06
C ILE A 149 -10.66 -1.82 -10.73
N VAL A 150 -11.50 -0.97 -10.12
CA VAL A 150 -11.19 -0.33 -8.83
C VAL A 150 -11.00 -1.37 -7.74
N TYR A 151 -11.89 -2.36 -7.65
CA TYR A 151 -11.78 -3.46 -6.70
C TYR A 151 -10.53 -4.31 -6.93
N PHE A 152 -10.25 -4.63 -8.20
CA PHE A 152 -9.06 -5.39 -8.59
C PHE A 152 -7.77 -4.66 -8.19
N VAL A 153 -7.67 -3.36 -8.50
CA VAL A 153 -6.50 -2.54 -8.18
C VAL A 153 -6.29 -2.45 -6.67
N HIS A 154 -7.33 -2.11 -5.91
CA HIS A 154 -7.23 -2.03 -4.45
C HIS A 154 -6.96 -3.40 -3.81
N GLY A 155 -7.62 -4.46 -4.28
CA GLY A 155 -7.40 -5.82 -3.80
C GLY A 155 -5.98 -6.32 -4.06
N THR A 156 -5.41 -5.97 -5.19
CA THR A 156 -4.01 -6.32 -5.53
C THR A 156 -3.03 -5.47 -4.72
N LEU A 157 -3.22 -4.15 -4.70
CA LEU A 157 -2.31 -3.20 -4.07
C LEU A 157 -2.22 -3.42 -2.56
N PHE A 158 -3.35 -3.42 -1.87
CA PHE A 158 -3.40 -3.52 -0.41
C PHE A 158 -3.53 -4.97 0.08
N GLY A 159 -4.17 -5.84 -0.69
CA GLY A 159 -4.35 -7.25 -0.33
C GLY A 159 -3.11 -8.09 -0.62
N LYS A 160 -2.85 -8.37 -1.89
CA LYS A 160 -1.78 -9.30 -2.30
C LYS A 160 -0.39 -8.68 -2.17
N LEU A 161 -0.15 -7.54 -2.82
CA LEU A 161 1.16 -6.89 -2.84
C LEU A 161 1.48 -6.26 -1.47
N GLY A 162 0.53 -5.53 -0.87
CA GLY A 162 0.75 -4.82 0.38
C GLY A 162 1.09 -5.74 1.55
N LYS A 163 0.36 -6.85 1.72
CA LYS A 163 0.64 -7.83 2.79
C LYS A 163 2.03 -8.44 2.64
N LYS A 164 2.44 -8.72 1.41
CA LYS A 164 3.75 -9.28 1.11
C LYS A 164 4.86 -8.28 1.39
N LEU A 165 4.70 -7.03 0.94
CA LEU A 165 5.64 -5.95 1.19
C LEU A 165 5.84 -5.71 2.69
N LEU A 166 4.78 -5.78 3.52
CA LEU A 166 4.90 -5.67 4.97
C LEU A 166 5.82 -6.75 5.54
N LEU A 167 5.66 -8.01 5.11
CA LEU A 167 6.53 -9.10 5.56
C LEU A 167 7.97 -8.89 5.11
N GLU A 168 8.17 -8.48 3.86
CA GLU A 168 9.51 -8.21 3.30
C GLU A 168 10.22 -7.06 4.03
N ILE A 169 9.49 -6.01 4.41
CA ILE A 169 10.01 -4.89 5.22
C ILE A 169 10.50 -5.40 6.58
N VAL A 170 9.69 -6.21 7.26
CA VAL A 170 10.08 -6.77 8.56
C VAL A 170 11.36 -7.60 8.42
N VAL A 171 11.44 -8.45 7.39
CA VAL A 171 12.63 -9.27 7.12
C VAL A 171 13.86 -8.40 6.83
N LEU A 172 13.74 -7.37 5.98
CA LEU A 172 14.87 -6.49 5.64
C LEU A 172 15.39 -5.72 6.85
N VAL A 173 14.49 -5.17 7.68
CA VAL A 173 14.88 -4.46 8.90
C VAL A 173 15.55 -5.43 9.88
N PHE A 174 14.95 -6.59 10.09
CA PHE A 174 15.49 -7.60 11.00
C PHE A 174 16.88 -8.10 10.57
N LEU A 175 17.06 -8.45 9.30
CA LEU A 175 18.36 -8.85 8.75
C LEU A 175 19.41 -7.75 8.86
N SER A 176 19.02 -6.48 8.62
CA SER A 176 19.93 -5.35 8.75
C SER A 176 20.43 -5.17 10.18
N VAL A 177 19.54 -5.32 11.16
CA VAL A 177 19.89 -5.22 12.59
C VAL A 177 20.77 -6.39 12.99
N LEU A 178 20.37 -7.64 12.66
CA LEU A 178 21.14 -8.84 13.02
C LEU A 178 22.55 -8.77 12.43
N TYR A 179 22.68 -8.37 11.16
CA TYR A 179 23.99 -8.26 10.53
C TYR A 179 24.92 -7.31 11.26
N LEU A 180 24.41 -6.12 11.67
CA LEU A 180 25.25 -5.17 12.41
C LEU A 180 25.60 -5.64 13.81
N MET A 181 24.67 -6.33 14.48
CA MET A 181 24.92 -6.86 15.83
C MET A 181 26.00 -7.93 15.82
N ASP A 182 26.01 -8.80 14.82
CA ASP A 182 26.98 -9.89 14.69
C ASP A 182 28.26 -9.51 13.93
N TYR A 183 28.33 -8.32 13.36
CA TYR A 183 29.42 -7.91 12.48
C TYR A 183 30.81 -8.05 13.11
N GLU A 184 31.01 -7.53 14.32
CA GLU A 184 32.30 -7.59 15.00
C GLU A 184 32.65 -9.00 15.45
N ARG A 185 31.65 -9.80 15.82
CA ARG A 185 31.82 -11.21 16.19
C ARG A 185 32.36 -12.01 15.00
N VAL A 186 31.73 -11.82 13.82
CA VAL A 186 32.17 -12.47 12.58
C VAL A 186 33.56 -12.00 12.17
N GLN A 187 33.86 -10.70 12.37
CA GLN A 187 35.19 -10.13 12.08
C GLN A 187 36.22 -10.37 13.17
N LYS A 188 35.87 -11.05 14.28
CA LYS A 188 36.76 -11.30 15.45
C LYS A 188 37.36 -10.02 16.05
N THR A 189 36.62 -8.90 15.99
CA THR A 189 37.05 -7.59 16.51
C THR A 189 36.25 -7.16 17.75
N GLU A 190 35.40 -8.05 18.27
CA GLU A 190 34.50 -7.80 19.38
C GLU A 190 35.24 -7.31 20.62
N ASP A 191 36.31 -7.99 21.03
CA ASP A 191 37.12 -7.64 22.22
C ASP A 191 37.73 -6.23 22.05
N GLN A 192 38.18 -5.89 20.86
CA GLN A 192 38.77 -4.59 20.58
C GLN A 192 37.74 -3.44 20.73
N VAL A 193 36.51 -3.69 20.31
CA VAL A 193 35.40 -2.70 20.42
C VAL A 193 34.99 -2.53 21.89
N PHE A 194 34.87 -3.60 22.65
CA PHE A 194 34.43 -3.55 24.07
C PHE A 194 35.44 -2.89 24.99
N VAL A 195 36.73 -2.96 24.67
CA VAL A 195 37.78 -2.27 25.44
C VAL A 195 37.79 -0.75 25.21
N THR A 196 37.15 -0.30 24.14
CA THR A 196 37.07 1.15 23.86
C THR A 196 36.10 1.85 24.83
N ARG A 197 36.40 3.13 25.15
CA ARG A 197 35.58 3.96 26.04
C ARG A 197 34.12 4.07 25.63
N CYS A 198 33.81 3.86 24.36
CA CYS A 198 32.45 3.95 23.78
C CYS A 198 31.83 2.57 23.48
N GLY A 199 32.46 1.46 23.86
CA GLY A 199 32.06 0.13 23.43
C GLY A 199 30.61 -0.26 23.75
N LYS A 200 30.12 0.14 24.93
CA LYS A 200 28.71 -0.11 25.34
C LYS A 200 27.70 0.74 24.58
N ASP A 201 28.07 2.01 24.28
CA ASP A 201 27.19 2.93 23.54
C ASP A 201 27.10 2.55 22.06
N THR A 202 28.13 1.88 21.54
CA THR A 202 28.20 1.44 20.14
C THR A 202 27.08 0.44 19.80
N LEU A 203 26.65 -0.38 20.74
CA LEU A 203 25.58 -1.36 20.53
C LEU A 203 24.25 -0.68 20.15
N HIS A 204 23.87 0.37 20.88
CA HIS A 204 22.67 1.14 20.58
C HIS A 204 22.78 1.86 19.22
N LEU A 205 23.96 2.41 18.91
CA LEU A 205 24.20 3.09 17.63
C LEU A 205 24.12 2.13 16.44
N LYS A 206 24.58 0.90 16.58
CA LYS A 206 24.43 -0.17 15.58
C LYS A 206 22.97 -0.55 15.37
N MET A 207 22.22 -0.73 16.46
CA MET A 207 20.80 -1.02 16.35
C MET A 207 20.07 0.08 15.57
N ILE A 208 20.35 1.34 15.89
CA ILE A 208 19.78 2.49 15.16
C ILE A 208 20.24 2.49 13.69
N GLY A 209 21.53 2.24 13.42
CA GLY A 209 22.07 2.13 12.07
C GLY A 209 21.42 1.00 11.27
N GLY A 210 21.18 -0.16 11.90
CA GLY A 210 20.50 -1.31 11.32
C GLY A 210 19.05 -1.00 10.95
N ILE A 211 18.31 -0.41 11.88
CA ILE A 211 16.92 0.00 11.64
C ILE A 211 16.86 1.04 10.51
N LEU A 212 17.71 2.07 10.55
CA LEU A 212 17.71 3.11 9.54
C LEU A 212 18.02 2.57 8.15
N SER A 213 19.03 1.72 8.03
CA SER A 213 19.39 1.08 6.76
C SER A 213 18.29 0.17 6.24
N GLY A 214 17.70 -0.63 7.13
CA GLY A 214 16.55 -1.49 6.80
C GLY A 214 15.36 -0.67 6.32
N LEU A 215 15.07 0.47 6.95
CA LEU A 215 14.01 1.38 6.51
C LEU A 215 14.31 2.02 5.15
N ILE A 216 15.56 2.37 4.86
CA ILE A 216 15.96 2.90 3.54
C ILE A 216 15.75 1.83 2.45
N TYR A 217 16.22 0.58 2.66
CA TYR A 217 15.96 -0.51 1.73
C TYR A 217 14.45 -0.77 1.55
N SER A 218 13.70 -0.71 2.64
CA SER A 218 12.25 -0.88 2.61
C SER A 218 11.55 0.23 1.82
N ALA A 219 11.98 1.47 1.99
CA ALA A 219 11.46 2.60 1.22
C ALA A 219 11.75 2.44 -0.28
N LEU A 220 12.97 2.03 -0.64
CA LEU A 220 13.34 1.74 -2.03
C LEU A 220 12.51 0.59 -2.61
N LEU A 221 12.29 -0.48 -1.84
CA LEU A 221 11.47 -1.61 -2.24
C LEU A 221 10.01 -1.20 -2.48
N LEU A 222 9.43 -0.39 -1.57
CA LEU A 222 8.09 0.15 -1.72
C LEU A 222 7.96 1.02 -2.97
N LEU A 223 8.89 1.97 -3.15
CA LEU A 223 8.90 2.87 -4.31
C LEU A 223 9.02 2.10 -5.61
N ALA A 224 9.92 1.12 -5.69
CA ALA A 224 10.10 0.31 -6.88
C ALA A 224 8.88 -0.57 -7.18
N SER A 225 8.33 -1.25 -6.17
CA SER A 225 7.20 -2.18 -6.33
C SER A 225 5.91 -1.44 -6.66
N TYR A 226 5.58 -0.37 -5.94
CA TYR A 226 4.40 0.46 -6.24
C TYR A 226 4.59 1.27 -7.51
N GLY A 227 5.77 1.79 -7.77
CA GLY A 227 6.09 2.50 -9.02
C GLY A 227 5.89 1.61 -10.24
N TRP A 228 6.36 0.35 -10.17
CA TRP A 228 6.14 -0.63 -11.23
C TRP A 228 4.66 -0.96 -11.41
N PHE A 229 3.93 -1.16 -10.30
CA PHE A 229 2.50 -1.41 -10.34
C PHE A 229 1.73 -0.25 -10.99
N LEU A 230 2.01 1.00 -10.58
CA LEU A 230 1.36 2.18 -11.12
C LEU A 230 1.72 2.45 -12.59
N ALA A 231 2.95 2.15 -13.00
CA ALA A 231 3.38 2.27 -14.40
C ALA A 231 2.62 1.30 -15.33
N LYS A 232 2.19 0.14 -14.81
CA LYS A 232 1.36 -0.82 -15.55
C LYS A 232 -0.11 -0.43 -15.61
N LEU A 233 -0.55 0.49 -14.77
CA LEU A 233 -1.94 0.96 -14.64
C LEU A 233 -2.05 2.47 -14.93
N PRO A 234 -1.98 2.89 -16.19
CA PRO A 234 -2.06 4.31 -16.55
C PRO A 234 -3.50 4.87 -16.49
N LEU A 235 -4.28 4.49 -15.48
CA LEU A 235 -5.67 4.92 -15.35
C LEU A 235 -5.74 6.22 -14.52
N LYS A 236 -5.89 7.33 -15.21
CA LYS A 236 -6.12 8.64 -14.59
C LYS A 236 -7.48 8.64 -13.87
N GLY A 237 -7.54 9.25 -12.70
CA GLY A 237 -8.80 9.41 -11.95
C GLY A 237 -9.24 8.22 -11.12
N LEU A 238 -8.61 7.04 -11.25
CA LEU A 238 -8.96 5.83 -10.51
C LEU A 238 -9.02 6.03 -8.99
N TRP A 239 -8.11 6.85 -8.46
CA TRP A 239 -8.00 7.11 -7.01
C TRP A 239 -9.15 7.97 -6.44
N LYS A 240 -9.92 8.62 -7.29
CA LYS A 240 -11.08 9.42 -6.90
C LYS A 240 -12.36 8.59 -6.84
N VAL A 241 -12.34 7.38 -7.41
CA VAL A 241 -13.51 6.50 -7.46
C VAL A 241 -13.57 5.68 -6.17
N PRO A 242 -14.71 5.70 -5.45
CA PRO A 242 -14.86 4.88 -4.26
C PRO A 242 -14.84 3.39 -4.60
N VAL A 243 -14.14 2.60 -3.80
CA VAL A 243 -14.02 1.13 -3.99
C VAL A 243 -15.38 0.45 -4.04
N SER A 244 -16.33 0.95 -3.24
CA SER A 244 -17.71 0.45 -3.19
C SER A 244 -18.48 0.65 -4.49
N ALA A 245 -18.13 1.62 -5.32
CA ALA A 245 -18.75 1.84 -6.63
C ALA A 245 -18.54 0.65 -7.58
N SER A 246 -17.45 -0.08 -7.42
CA SER A 246 -17.12 -1.24 -8.25
C SER A 246 -17.83 -2.52 -7.84
N MET A 247 -18.28 -2.63 -6.58
CA MET A 247 -18.90 -3.87 -6.07
C MET A 247 -20.33 -4.08 -6.54
N MET A 248 -21.01 -3.00 -6.95
CA MET A 248 -22.42 -3.06 -7.37
C MET A 248 -22.59 -3.17 -8.88
N ALA A 249 -21.53 -2.95 -9.62
CA ALA A 249 -21.49 -3.07 -11.06
C ALA A 249 -20.54 -4.20 -11.45
N GLU A 250 -20.96 -5.45 -11.31
CA GLU A 250 -20.36 -6.57 -12.05
C GLU A 250 -21.11 -6.77 -13.36
N PRO A 251 -20.74 -6.08 -14.42
CA PRO A 251 -20.92 -6.63 -15.72
C PRO A 251 -19.66 -7.39 -16.09
N ARG A 252 -19.80 -8.68 -16.24
CA ARG A 252 -18.82 -9.47 -16.97
C ARG A 252 -18.78 -8.93 -18.40
N PHE A 253 -17.72 -8.19 -18.69
CA PHE A 253 -17.40 -7.82 -20.05
C PHE A 253 -16.76 -9.02 -20.76
#